data_bf7a30f0bfe3e65fb6414bd3804726d3
#
_entry.id   bf7a30f0bfe3e65fb6414bd3804726d3
#
_cell.length_a   1.000
_cell.length_b   1.000
_cell.length_c   1.000
_cell.angle_alpha   90.00
_cell.angle_beta   90.00
_cell.angle_gamma   90.00
#
_symmetry.space_group_name_H-M   'P 1'
#
loop_
_entity.id
_entity.type
_entity.pdbx_description
1 polymer ?
#
loop_
_entity_poly.entity_id
_entity_poly.type
_entity_poly.pdbx_seq_one_letter_code
_entity_poly.pdbx_strand_id
1 'polypeptide(L)'
;MPALIAEATGLDLSAQLRQWVDGTVELPLARLLDRMGVSLTLRRADYAGAALGIRVSDAGSRLKVSTVYSDSAAQRAGLSAGDELLAIDGLRADTAVLKAALARRRRGSRLELHAFRRDELMRFEVEIGDAPESEARLVLSPSARSPAVRLRTSWLGER
;
A
#
# COMPACT_ATOMS: atom_id res chain seq x y z
N MET A 1 11.77 5.20 28.43
CA MET A 1 10.39 5.33 27.92
C MET A 1 9.40 4.39 28.60
N PRO A 2 9.57 3.04 28.65
CA PRO A 2 8.59 2.17 29.31
C PRO A 2 8.32 2.52 30.79
N ALA A 3 9.34 2.87 31.55
CA ALA A 3 9.23 3.24 32.96
C ALA A 3 8.34 4.48 33.17
N LEU A 4 8.47 5.51 32.33
CA LEU A 4 7.64 6.72 32.41
C LEU A 4 6.16 6.44 32.13
N ILE A 5 5.89 5.51 31.20
CA ILE A 5 4.50 5.09 30.91
C ILE A 5 3.93 4.33 32.10
N ALA A 6 4.69 3.43 32.69
CA ALA A 6 4.27 2.68 33.86
C ALA A 6 3.98 3.62 35.07
N GLU A 7 4.84 4.62 35.28
CA GLU A 7 4.66 5.64 36.32
C GLU A 7 3.39 6.49 36.09
N ALA A 8 3.18 6.92 34.84
CA ALA A 8 2.03 7.78 34.49
C ALA A 8 0.69 7.05 34.45
N THR A 9 0.68 5.77 34.06
CA THR A 9 -0.57 5.04 33.77
C THR A 9 -0.84 3.87 34.70
N GLY A 10 0.15 3.45 35.50
CA GLY A 10 0.10 2.23 36.32
C GLY A 10 0.16 0.93 35.51
N LEU A 11 0.42 1.00 34.21
CA LEU A 11 0.44 -0.16 33.31
C LEU A 11 1.88 -0.49 32.86
N ASP A 12 2.32 -1.73 33.08
CA ASP A 12 3.57 -2.20 32.48
C ASP A 12 3.35 -2.63 31.03
N LEU A 13 3.73 -1.77 30.08
CA LEU A 13 3.67 -2.00 28.65
C LEU A 13 5.03 -2.38 28.06
N SER A 14 6.03 -2.72 28.90
CA SER A 14 7.42 -2.97 28.46
C SER A 14 7.51 -4.08 27.44
N ALA A 15 6.75 -5.17 27.58
CA ALA A 15 6.74 -6.29 26.66
C ALA A 15 6.11 -5.89 25.29
N GLN A 16 4.97 -5.20 25.33
CA GLN A 16 4.30 -4.73 24.13
C GLN A 16 5.14 -3.72 23.37
N LEU A 17 5.77 -2.77 24.06
CA LEU A 17 6.64 -1.78 23.44
C LEU A 17 7.86 -2.42 22.78
N ARG A 18 8.51 -3.36 23.43
CA ARG A 18 9.61 -4.13 22.80
C ARG A 18 9.13 -4.85 21.54
N GLN A 19 7.98 -5.49 21.59
CA GLN A 19 7.43 -6.23 20.46
C GLN A 19 7.06 -5.30 19.29
N TRP A 20 6.46 -4.13 19.58
CA TRP A 20 5.90 -3.24 18.56
C TRP A 20 6.88 -2.17 18.05
N VAL A 21 7.89 -1.81 18.84
CA VAL A 21 8.85 -0.76 18.51
C VAL A 21 10.19 -1.36 18.06
N ASP A 22 10.67 -2.34 18.80
CA ASP A 22 11.98 -2.97 18.53
C ASP A 22 11.85 -4.23 17.67
N GLY A 23 10.65 -4.81 17.60
CA GLY A 23 10.34 -6.02 16.82
C GLY A 23 9.88 -5.72 15.40
N THR A 24 9.69 -6.78 14.62
CA THR A 24 9.18 -6.74 13.23
C THR A 24 7.71 -7.19 13.13
N VAL A 25 7.03 -7.38 14.25
CA VAL A 25 5.63 -7.83 14.29
C VAL A 25 4.72 -6.65 13.95
N GLU A 26 3.83 -6.86 13.00
CA GLU A 26 2.82 -5.85 12.65
C GLU A 26 1.90 -5.54 13.83
N LEU A 27 1.57 -4.27 13.97
CA LEU A 27 0.62 -3.81 14.99
C LEU A 27 -0.77 -4.42 14.71
N PRO A 28 -1.46 -4.95 15.73
CA PRO A 28 -2.79 -5.53 15.57
C PRO A 28 -3.88 -4.45 15.43
N LEU A 29 -3.71 -3.54 14.45
CA LEU A 29 -4.55 -2.35 14.28
C LEU A 29 -6.03 -2.68 14.12
N ALA A 30 -6.36 -3.71 13.34
CA ALA A 30 -7.76 -4.11 13.14
C ALA A 30 -8.44 -4.44 14.47
N ARG A 31 -7.77 -5.23 15.35
CA ARG A 31 -8.30 -5.60 16.67
C ARG A 31 -8.40 -4.41 17.63
N LEU A 32 -7.41 -3.51 17.57
CA LEU A 32 -7.42 -2.32 18.44
C LEU A 32 -8.52 -1.34 18.04
N LEU A 33 -8.71 -1.13 16.74
CA LEU A 33 -9.77 -0.29 16.21
C LEU A 33 -11.17 -0.87 16.46
N ASP A 34 -11.33 -2.19 16.32
CA ASP A 34 -12.61 -2.87 16.61
C ASP A 34 -13.08 -2.63 18.07
N ARG A 35 -12.15 -2.60 19.03
CA ARG A 35 -12.46 -2.25 20.42
C ARG A 35 -13.04 -0.84 20.59
N MET A 36 -12.75 0.06 19.65
CA MET A 36 -13.29 1.43 19.59
C MET A 36 -14.52 1.53 18.67
N GLY A 37 -15.04 0.40 18.18
CA GLY A 37 -16.15 0.37 17.24
C GLY A 37 -15.79 0.93 15.87
N VAL A 38 -14.56 0.75 15.46
CA VAL A 38 -14.06 1.15 14.12
C VAL A 38 -13.61 -0.09 13.38
N SER A 39 -14.22 -0.39 12.24
CA SER A 39 -13.82 -1.49 11.37
C SER A 39 -12.73 -1.02 10.41
N LEU A 40 -11.61 -1.72 10.39
CA LEU A 40 -10.56 -1.57 9.40
C LEU A 40 -10.75 -2.61 8.30
N THR A 41 -10.92 -2.15 7.07
CA THR A 41 -10.96 -3.02 5.88
C THR A 41 -9.84 -2.62 4.93
N LEU A 42 -9.04 -3.59 4.53
CA LEU A 42 -8.07 -3.39 3.47
C LEU A 42 -8.77 -3.65 2.12
N ARG A 43 -8.50 -2.80 1.15
CA ARG A 43 -9.00 -2.92 -0.22
C ARG A 43 -7.85 -2.98 -1.19
N ARG A 44 -8.07 -3.71 -2.27
CA ARG A 44 -7.16 -3.68 -3.41
C ARG A 44 -7.19 -2.29 -4.02
N ALA A 45 -6.01 -1.79 -4.32
CA ALA A 45 -5.86 -0.50 -4.95
C ALA A 45 -6.45 -0.52 -6.37
N ASP A 46 -7.18 0.54 -6.72
CA ASP A 46 -7.75 0.75 -8.06
C ASP A 46 -7.12 2.00 -8.71
N TYR A 47 -5.84 1.90 -9.02
CA TYR A 47 -5.11 2.93 -9.77
C TYR A 47 -4.33 2.30 -10.93
N ALA A 48 -3.93 3.13 -11.90
CA ALA A 48 -3.10 2.67 -13.01
C ALA A 48 -1.78 2.08 -12.49
N GLY A 49 -1.50 0.81 -12.86
CA GLY A 49 -0.32 0.09 -12.40
C GLY A 49 -0.51 -0.75 -11.14
N ALA A 50 -1.69 -0.74 -10.50
CA ALA A 50 -1.94 -1.50 -9.28
C ALA A 50 -1.65 -3.01 -9.43
N ALA A 51 -2.06 -3.63 -10.53
CA ALA A 51 -1.81 -5.05 -10.80
C ALA A 51 -0.32 -5.39 -11.05
N LEU A 52 0.52 -4.39 -11.30
CA LEU A 52 1.97 -4.52 -11.36
C LEU A 52 2.61 -4.24 -10.00
N GLY A 53 1.90 -3.57 -9.10
CA GLY A 53 2.41 -3.07 -7.84
C GLY A 53 3.33 -1.86 -8.03
N ILE A 54 2.97 -0.93 -8.93
CA ILE A 54 3.69 0.32 -9.14
C ILE A 54 2.75 1.51 -9.03
N ARG A 55 3.27 2.64 -8.60
CA ARG A 55 2.67 3.95 -8.85
C ARG A 55 3.41 4.63 -9.97
N VAL A 56 2.67 5.34 -10.81
CA VAL A 56 3.23 6.13 -11.89
C VAL A 56 2.84 7.59 -11.71
N SER A 57 3.65 8.48 -12.25
CA SER A 57 3.38 9.91 -12.33
C SER A 57 3.62 10.41 -13.75
N ASP A 58 2.77 11.29 -14.21
CA ASP A 58 2.97 11.98 -15.50
C ASP A 58 3.98 13.11 -15.27
N ALA A 59 5.16 13.00 -15.84
CA ALA A 59 6.20 14.01 -15.83
C ALA A 59 6.26 14.68 -17.23
N GLY A 60 5.26 15.53 -17.52
CA GLY A 60 5.10 16.13 -18.83
C GLY A 60 4.67 15.11 -19.88
N SER A 61 5.54 14.80 -20.85
CA SER A 61 5.25 13.80 -21.90
C SER A 61 5.73 12.38 -21.55
N ARG A 62 6.18 12.16 -20.33
CA ARG A 62 6.81 10.90 -19.91
C ARG A 62 6.06 10.28 -18.74
N LEU A 63 5.84 8.97 -18.80
CA LEU A 63 5.26 8.21 -17.71
C LEU A 63 6.39 7.65 -16.84
N LYS A 64 6.52 8.15 -15.61
CA LYS A 64 7.59 7.75 -14.70
C LYS A 64 7.06 6.86 -13.57
N VAL A 65 7.79 5.79 -13.26
CA VAL A 65 7.54 4.96 -12.09
C VAL A 65 7.96 5.74 -10.85
N SER A 66 7.02 6.11 -10.00
CA SER A 66 7.28 6.84 -8.75
C SER A 66 7.49 5.91 -7.56
N THR A 67 6.86 4.73 -7.57
CA THR A 67 6.98 3.75 -6.49
C THR A 67 6.89 2.34 -7.07
N VAL A 68 7.69 1.43 -6.55
CA VAL A 68 7.56 -0.02 -6.75
C VAL A 68 7.36 -0.64 -5.37
N TYR A 69 6.25 -1.34 -5.18
CA TYR A 69 5.94 -2.00 -3.91
C TYR A 69 6.73 -3.28 -3.75
N SER A 70 7.08 -3.59 -2.50
CA SER A 70 7.73 -4.86 -2.14
C SER A 70 6.86 -6.05 -2.53
N ASP A 71 7.51 -7.15 -2.91
CA ASP A 71 6.87 -8.40 -3.33
C ASP A 71 5.89 -8.27 -4.51
N SER A 72 5.97 -7.16 -5.24
CA SER A 72 5.13 -6.90 -6.40
C SER A 72 5.64 -7.59 -7.68
N ALA A 73 4.76 -7.69 -8.67
CA ALA A 73 5.11 -8.19 -10.00
C ALA A 73 6.22 -7.35 -10.65
N ALA A 74 6.13 -6.03 -10.53
CA ALA A 74 7.12 -5.10 -11.06
C ALA A 74 8.49 -5.27 -10.39
N GLN A 75 8.52 -5.42 -9.06
CA GLN A 75 9.79 -5.66 -8.35
C GLN A 75 10.44 -6.95 -8.80
N ARG A 76 9.69 -8.04 -8.91
CA ARG A 76 10.21 -9.33 -9.40
C ARG A 76 10.75 -9.26 -10.83
N ALA A 77 10.13 -8.43 -11.67
CA ALA A 77 10.61 -8.17 -13.03
C ALA A 77 11.81 -7.20 -13.10
N GLY A 78 12.20 -6.62 -11.96
CA GLY A 78 13.34 -5.71 -11.89
C GLY A 78 13.04 -4.24 -12.17
N LEU A 79 11.76 -3.82 -12.24
CA LEU A 79 11.42 -2.40 -12.30
C LEU A 79 11.84 -1.68 -11.02
N SER A 80 12.20 -0.42 -11.16
CA SER A 80 12.59 0.44 -10.05
C SER A 80 11.91 1.79 -10.12
N ALA A 81 11.78 2.44 -8.95
CA ALA A 81 11.39 3.83 -8.91
C ALA A 81 12.41 4.68 -9.68
N GLY A 82 11.90 5.60 -10.47
CA GLY A 82 12.71 6.44 -11.36
C GLY A 82 12.73 5.97 -12.82
N ASP A 83 12.32 4.73 -13.12
CA ASP A 83 12.22 4.25 -14.50
C ASP A 83 11.21 5.09 -15.30
N GLU A 84 11.59 5.52 -16.49
CA GLU A 84 10.73 6.25 -17.44
C GLU A 84 10.15 5.27 -18.45
N LEU A 85 8.87 4.95 -18.34
CA LEU A 85 8.20 4.03 -19.25
C LEU A 85 8.05 4.64 -20.63
N LEU A 86 8.57 3.97 -21.64
CA LEU A 86 8.55 4.38 -23.04
C LEU A 86 7.45 3.67 -23.83
N ALA A 87 7.36 2.35 -23.65
CA ALA A 87 6.40 1.55 -24.35
C ALA A 87 5.83 0.42 -23.47
N ILE A 88 4.57 0.09 -23.73
CA ILE A 88 3.79 -0.97 -23.13
C ILE A 88 3.27 -1.83 -24.27
N ASP A 89 3.75 -3.07 -24.42
CA ASP A 89 3.45 -3.96 -25.58
C ASP A 89 3.65 -3.27 -26.95
N GLY A 90 4.73 -2.51 -27.09
CA GLY A 90 5.06 -1.78 -28.32
C GLY A 90 4.26 -0.49 -28.54
N LEU A 91 3.28 -0.16 -27.69
CA LEU A 91 2.56 1.10 -27.75
C LEU A 91 3.23 2.14 -26.86
N ARG A 92 3.22 3.42 -27.28
CA ARG A 92 3.78 4.51 -26.48
C ARG A 92 3.13 4.52 -25.09
N ALA A 93 3.95 4.57 -24.04
CA ALA A 93 3.49 4.53 -22.68
C ALA A 93 2.82 5.84 -22.26
N ASP A 94 1.61 5.74 -21.77
CA ASP A 94 0.90 6.75 -21.00
C ASP A 94 -0.01 6.05 -19.97
N THR A 95 -0.62 6.81 -19.08
CA THR A 95 -1.50 6.30 -18.03
C THR A 95 -2.71 5.56 -18.60
N ALA A 96 -3.28 6.02 -19.72
CA ALA A 96 -4.45 5.41 -20.34
C ALA A 96 -4.10 4.08 -21.00
N VAL A 97 -2.97 4.02 -21.73
CA VAL A 97 -2.44 2.78 -22.34
C VAL A 97 -2.11 1.76 -21.25
N LEU A 98 -1.46 2.16 -20.15
CA LEU A 98 -1.17 1.29 -19.01
C LEU A 98 -2.46 0.70 -18.44
N LYS A 99 -3.45 1.55 -18.15
CA LYS A 99 -4.74 1.11 -17.62
C LYS A 99 -5.47 0.16 -18.58
N ALA A 100 -5.51 0.47 -19.86
CA ALA A 100 -6.15 -0.36 -20.88
C ALA A 100 -5.41 -1.71 -21.07
N ALA A 101 -4.08 -1.71 -21.04
CA ALA A 101 -3.28 -2.92 -21.14
C ALA A 101 -3.54 -3.86 -19.96
N LEU A 102 -3.64 -3.34 -18.74
CA LEU A 102 -3.93 -4.13 -17.53
C LEU A 102 -5.38 -4.62 -17.48
N ALA A 103 -6.35 -3.79 -17.88
CA ALA A 103 -7.77 -4.16 -17.89
C ALA A 103 -8.10 -5.33 -18.82
N ARG A 104 -7.33 -5.51 -19.89
CA ARG A 104 -7.49 -6.61 -20.87
C ARG A 104 -6.82 -7.92 -20.46
N ARG A 105 -6.05 -7.92 -19.39
CA ARG A 105 -5.20 -9.04 -18.99
C ARG A 105 -5.70 -9.70 -17.72
N ARG A 106 -5.43 -11.01 -17.66
CA ARG A 106 -5.70 -11.82 -16.47
C ARG A 106 -4.42 -11.99 -15.67
N ARG A 107 -4.55 -12.28 -14.40
CA ARG A 107 -3.45 -12.73 -13.55
C ARG A 107 -2.66 -13.85 -14.23
N GLY A 108 -1.34 -13.80 -14.13
CA GLY A 108 -0.42 -14.74 -14.77
C GLY A 108 -0.10 -14.44 -16.23
N SER A 109 -0.81 -13.50 -16.89
CA SER A 109 -0.40 -13.07 -18.22
C SER A 109 0.81 -12.13 -18.16
N ARG A 110 1.57 -12.06 -19.25
CA ARG A 110 2.77 -11.23 -19.33
C ARG A 110 2.48 -9.91 -20.01
N LEU A 111 3.17 -8.89 -19.55
CA LEU A 111 3.18 -7.54 -20.10
C LEU A 111 4.64 -7.16 -20.41
N GLU A 112 4.90 -6.74 -21.63
CA GLU A 112 6.20 -6.21 -22.02
C GLU A 112 6.26 -4.71 -21.77
N LEU A 113 7.30 -4.27 -21.06
CA LEU A 113 7.56 -2.87 -20.80
C LEU A 113 8.95 -2.50 -21.30
N HIS A 114 9.05 -1.35 -21.95
CA HIS A 114 10.32 -0.70 -22.24
C HIS A 114 10.42 0.58 -21.42
N ALA A 115 11.56 0.81 -20.81
CA ALA A 115 11.81 2.00 -20.01
C ALA A 115 13.24 2.47 -20.14
N PHE A 116 13.47 3.76 -19.89
CA PHE A 116 14.81 4.27 -19.61
C PHE A 116 15.09 4.26 -18.12
N ARG A 117 16.27 3.76 -17.77
CA ARG A 117 16.88 3.88 -16.43
C ARG A 117 18.25 4.53 -16.60
N ARG A 118 18.43 5.77 -16.10
CA ARG A 118 19.70 6.51 -16.24
C ARG A 118 20.24 6.49 -17.68
N ASP A 119 19.39 6.81 -18.66
CA ASP A 119 19.68 6.82 -20.10
C ASP A 119 19.95 5.44 -20.74
N GLU A 120 19.85 4.35 -20.00
CA GLU A 120 19.94 3.00 -20.51
C GLU A 120 18.54 2.45 -20.84
N LEU A 121 18.37 1.94 -22.07
CA LEU A 121 17.13 1.30 -22.49
C LEU A 121 17.03 -0.09 -21.89
N MET A 122 16.01 -0.30 -21.08
CA MET A 122 15.68 -1.55 -20.41
C MET A 122 14.41 -2.16 -21.00
N ARG A 123 14.38 -3.49 -21.05
CA ARG A 123 13.19 -4.28 -21.39
C ARG A 123 12.83 -5.16 -20.20
N PHE A 124 11.55 -5.17 -19.85
CA PHE A 124 11.01 -5.96 -18.75
C PHE A 124 9.83 -6.81 -19.22
N GLU A 125 9.82 -8.07 -18.83
CA GLU A 125 8.63 -8.92 -18.92
C GLU A 125 8.01 -9.05 -17.52
N VAL A 126 6.84 -8.48 -17.35
CA VAL A 126 6.15 -8.46 -16.05
C VAL A 126 4.99 -9.44 -16.08
N GLU A 127 5.01 -10.44 -15.22
CA GLU A 127 3.87 -11.32 -15.00
C GLU A 127 2.85 -10.62 -14.10
N ILE A 128 1.63 -10.42 -14.61
CA ILE A 128 0.59 -9.67 -13.91
C ILE A 128 0.15 -10.42 -12.66
N GLY A 129 0.27 -9.76 -11.53
CA GLY A 129 -0.17 -10.24 -10.22
C GLY A 129 -1.53 -9.70 -9.79
N ASP A 130 -1.85 -9.91 -8.53
CA ASP A 130 -2.96 -9.23 -7.87
C ASP A 130 -2.54 -7.81 -7.50
N ALA A 131 -3.48 -6.86 -7.59
CA ALA A 131 -3.27 -5.54 -7.01
C ALA A 131 -3.09 -5.68 -5.48
N PRO A 132 -2.10 -4.99 -4.89
CA PRO A 132 -1.87 -5.06 -3.45
C PRO A 132 -3.06 -4.47 -2.68
N GLU A 133 -3.33 -5.02 -1.52
CA GLU A 133 -4.27 -4.46 -0.56
C GLU A 133 -3.60 -3.28 0.16
N SER A 134 -3.53 -2.15 -0.52
CA SER A 134 -2.80 -0.96 -0.05
C SER A 134 -3.71 0.21 0.35
N GLU A 135 -5.03 0.04 0.27
CA GLU A 135 -6.00 1.04 0.68
C GLU A 135 -6.70 0.63 1.97
N ALA A 136 -6.41 1.34 3.05
CA ALA A 136 -7.09 1.17 4.33
C ALA A 136 -8.37 2.01 4.36
N ARG A 137 -9.50 1.37 4.63
CA ARG A 137 -10.78 2.04 4.87
C ARG A 137 -11.19 1.85 6.32
N LEU A 138 -11.42 2.96 7.01
CA LEU A 138 -11.98 2.99 8.36
C LEU A 138 -13.47 3.33 8.30
N VAL A 139 -14.28 2.53 8.95
CA VAL A 139 -15.74 2.75 9.02
C VAL A 139 -16.19 2.64 10.46
N LEU A 140 -16.96 3.63 10.92
CA LEU A 140 -17.60 3.55 12.21
C LEU A 140 -18.66 2.45 12.20
N SER A 141 -18.62 1.54 13.16
CA SER A 141 -19.64 0.52 13.32
C SER A 141 -20.93 1.17 13.83
N PRO A 142 -22.05 1.11 13.08
CA PRO A 142 -23.31 1.67 13.53
C PRO A 142 -23.88 0.94 14.75
N SER A 143 -23.44 -0.30 14.98
CA SER A 143 -23.83 -1.14 16.13
C SER A 143 -22.81 -1.12 17.27
N ALA A 144 -21.87 -0.16 17.26
CA ALA A 144 -20.87 -0.05 18.31
C ALA A 144 -21.53 0.10 19.70
N ARG A 145 -21.13 -0.76 20.64
CA ARG A 145 -21.63 -0.70 22.02
C ARG A 145 -21.13 0.55 22.74
N SER A 146 -21.89 1.04 23.71
CA SER A 146 -21.54 2.23 24.51
C SER A 146 -20.10 2.24 25.07
N PRO A 147 -19.51 1.13 25.54
CA PRO A 147 -18.12 1.11 25.97
C PRO A 147 -17.12 1.44 24.85
N ALA A 148 -17.34 0.92 23.65
CA ALA A 148 -16.47 1.18 22.47
C ALA A 148 -16.58 2.65 22.04
N VAL A 149 -17.79 3.20 22.05
CA VAL A 149 -18.02 4.62 21.74
C VAL A 149 -17.31 5.51 22.77
N ARG A 150 -17.46 5.23 24.06
CA ARG A 150 -16.78 6.00 25.14
C ARG A 150 -15.25 5.92 24.98
N LEU A 151 -14.71 4.74 24.70
CA LEU A 151 -13.27 4.58 24.49
C LEU A 151 -12.78 5.44 23.33
N ARG A 152 -13.49 5.43 22.20
CA ARG A 152 -13.17 6.25 21.03
C ARG A 152 -13.25 7.74 21.34
N THR A 153 -14.34 8.21 21.94
CA THR A 153 -14.54 9.61 22.32
C THR A 153 -13.45 10.10 23.27
N SER A 154 -13.10 9.29 24.27
CA SER A 154 -12.00 9.60 25.19
C SER A 154 -10.65 9.69 24.47
N TRP A 155 -10.39 8.79 23.51
CA TRP A 155 -9.15 8.78 22.76
C TRP A 155 -9.02 9.98 21.80
N LEU A 156 -10.13 10.40 21.18
CA LEU A 156 -10.16 11.58 20.30
C LEU A 156 -10.17 12.91 21.05
N GLY A 157 -10.31 12.90 22.37
CA GLY A 157 -10.39 14.12 23.18
C GLY A 157 -11.72 14.87 23.03
N GLU A 158 -12.74 14.25 22.44
CA GLU A 158 -14.09 14.80 22.38
C GLU A 158 -14.72 14.71 23.79
N ARG A 159 -15.13 15.85 24.32
CA ARG A 159 -15.86 15.97 25.61
C ARG A 159 -17.37 15.99 25.42
#